data_8f0928e4b3619455039a082e2c222ee7
#
_entry.id   8f0928e4b3619455039a082e2c222ee7
#
_cell.length_a   1.000
_cell.length_b   1.000
_cell.length_c   1.000
_cell.angle_alpha   90.00
_cell.angle_beta   90.00
_cell.angle_gamma   90.00
#
_symmetry.space_group_name_H-M   'P 1'
#
loop_
_entity.id
_entity.type
_entity.pdbx_description
1 polymer ?
#
loop_
_entity_poly.entity_id
_entity_poly.type
_entity_poly.pdbx_seq_one_letter_code
_entity_poly.pdbx_strand_id
1 'polypeptide(L)'
;MLRSRKAQILLLCSRQVGKTLVAAALALRTALLEAPALVLVLTPSERQSSEFVRRINELHEALRQPRNLAGRVQSVHEKQAAEADQDEVYLRLPVKTRESHLQLHLDNGSRIIGLPASEGKIRVYSSVALLLIDEASRVEDSLYRAMRPMLAVSRGRLLALSTPFGKRGWFHDAWHGEGDWMRVKVTAEQCPRIPAAFLAEERRALGERWFRQEYLCSFEDTIDAVFAYADIQAALSDEIKPLFGG
;
A
#
# COMPACT_ATOMS: atom_id res chain seq x y z
N MET A 1 10.70 -5.36 -1.29
CA MET A 1 9.84 -4.35 -0.69
C MET A 1 9.86 -4.35 0.84
N LEU A 2 9.51 -5.43 1.54
CA LEU A 2 9.48 -5.48 3.01
C LEU A 2 10.82 -5.16 3.70
N ARG A 3 11.94 -5.32 3.01
CA ARG A 3 13.29 -4.98 3.49
C ARG A 3 13.80 -3.62 3.00
N SER A 4 13.05 -2.92 2.15
CA SER A 4 13.45 -1.62 1.63
C SER A 4 13.40 -0.56 2.73
N ARG A 5 14.44 0.29 2.78
CA ARG A 5 14.49 1.48 3.64
C ARG A 5 14.05 2.76 2.92
N LYS A 6 13.61 2.65 1.66
CA LYS A 6 13.08 3.82 0.92
C LYS A 6 11.86 4.40 1.64
N ALA A 7 11.88 5.73 1.79
CA ALA A 7 10.83 6.47 2.49
C ALA A 7 9.51 6.49 1.72
N GLN A 8 9.54 6.41 0.39
CA GLN A 8 8.38 6.51 -0.46
C GLN A 8 8.34 5.33 -1.44
N ILE A 9 7.22 4.61 -1.46
CA ILE A 9 7.03 3.41 -2.29
C ILE A 9 5.70 3.52 -3.04
N LEU A 10 5.73 3.30 -4.36
CA LEU A 10 4.55 3.17 -5.20
C LEU A 10 4.42 1.73 -5.68
N LEU A 11 3.26 1.12 -5.43
CA LEU A 11 2.89 -0.19 -5.95
C LEU A 11 1.78 -0.03 -7.00
N LEU A 12 2.14 -0.12 -8.25
CA LEU A 12 1.20 -0.18 -9.37
C LEU A 12 0.92 -1.65 -9.67
N CYS A 13 -0.21 -2.14 -9.18
CA CYS A 13 -0.51 -3.56 -9.20
C CYS A 13 -1.86 -3.83 -9.83
N SER A 14 -1.95 -4.92 -10.57
CA SER A 14 -3.21 -5.42 -11.10
C SER A 14 -4.14 -5.88 -9.97
N ARG A 15 -5.39 -6.14 -10.31
CA ARG A 15 -6.33 -6.79 -9.40
C ARG A 15 -5.88 -8.21 -9.06
N GLN A 16 -6.27 -8.70 -7.88
CA GLN A 16 -6.08 -10.08 -7.40
C GLN A 16 -4.62 -10.56 -7.25
N VAL A 17 -3.61 -9.71 -7.44
CA VAL A 17 -2.19 -10.09 -7.24
C VAL A 17 -1.75 -10.13 -5.77
N GLY A 18 -2.63 -9.73 -4.84
CA GLY A 18 -2.35 -9.79 -3.39
C GLY A 18 -1.74 -8.51 -2.81
N LYS A 19 -1.91 -7.35 -3.48
CA LYS A 19 -1.37 -6.05 -3.03
C LYS A 19 -1.73 -5.71 -1.58
N THR A 20 -3.01 -5.87 -1.21
CA THR A 20 -3.52 -5.57 0.14
C THR A 20 -2.92 -6.49 1.21
N LEU A 21 -2.70 -7.78 0.89
CA LEU A 21 -2.06 -8.71 1.83
C LEU A 21 -0.61 -8.30 2.14
N VAL A 22 0.15 -7.92 1.13
CA VAL A 22 1.54 -7.46 1.30
C VAL A 22 1.61 -6.16 2.08
N ALA A 23 0.67 -5.24 1.83
CA ALA A 23 0.56 -3.98 2.58
C ALA A 23 0.16 -4.22 4.06
N ALA A 24 -0.78 -5.14 4.32
CA ALA A 24 -1.16 -5.55 5.67
C ALA A 24 0.02 -6.19 6.43
N ALA A 25 0.81 -7.03 5.75
CA ALA A 25 2.01 -7.62 6.33
C ALA A 25 3.08 -6.56 6.66
N LEU A 26 3.23 -5.51 5.82
CA LEU A 26 4.12 -4.40 6.11
C LEU A 26 3.63 -3.55 7.29
N ALA A 27 2.33 -3.29 7.38
CA ALA A 27 1.71 -2.59 8.51
C ALA A 27 1.98 -3.32 9.82
N LEU A 28 1.70 -4.62 9.85
CA LEU A 28 1.93 -5.46 11.02
C LEU A 28 3.42 -5.53 11.38
N ARG A 29 4.30 -5.77 10.40
CA ARG A 29 5.75 -5.77 10.61
C ARG A 29 6.23 -4.47 11.24
N THR A 30 5.75 -3.32 10.75
CA THR A 30 6.12 -2.01 11.31
C THR A 30 5.67 -1.89 12.77
N ALA A 31 4.42 -2.26 13.08
CA ALA A 31 3.89 -2.22 14.44
C ALA A 31 4.61 -3.17 15.41
N LEU A 32 5.09 -4.31 14.92
CA LEU A 32 5.80 -5.30 15.74
C LEU A 32 7.27 -4.93 16.00
N LEU A 33 7.97 -4.42 14.98
CA LEU A 33 9.43 -4.30 15.00
C LEU A 33 9.94 -2.84 15.15
N GLU A 34 9.10 -1.86 14.95
CA GLU A 34 9.48 -0.43 15.01
C GLU A 34 8.74 0.30 16.15
N ALA A 35 8.44 -0.43 17.21
CA ALA A 35 7.65 0.05 18.36
C ALA A 35 8.36 1.17 19.17
N PRO A 36 7.59 2.14 19.71
CA PRO A 36 6.15 2.34 19.51
C PRO A 36 5.86 2.99 18.14
N ALA A 37 5.05 2.36 17.30
CA ALA A 37 4.78 2.82 15.95
C ALA A 37 3.30 3.20 15.75
N LEU A 38 3.03 4.34 15.13
CA LEU A 38 1.71 4.67 14.60
C LEU A 38 1.67 4.34 13.11
N VAL A 39 0.81 3.41 12.73
CA VAL A 39 0.54 3.04 11.34
C VAL A 39 -0.85 3.52 10.96
N LEU A 40 -0.94 4.32 9.92
CA LEU A 40 -2.22 4.77 9.36
C LEU A 40 -2.48 4.07 8.02
N VAL A 41 -3.71 3.60 7.83
CA VAL A 41 -4.16 2.94 6.61
C VAL A 41 -5.34 3.72 6.04
N LEU A 42 -5.10 4.48 4.97
CA LEU A 42 -6.14 5.19 4.25
C LEU A 42 -6.72 4.29 3.16
N THR A 43 -8.04 4.21 3.11
CA THR A 43 -8.80 3.52 2.07
C THR A 43 -9.98 4.37 1.61
N PRO A 44 -10.55 4.14 0.40
CA PRO A 44 -11.68 4.94 -0.10
C PRO A 44 -12.93 4.90 0.78
N SER A 45 -13.17 3.83 1.53
CA SER A 45 -14.39 3.66 2.32
C SER A 45 -14.11 2.99 3.67
N GLU A 46 -15.01 3.21 4.64
CA GLU A 46 -14.95 2.57 5.96
C GLU A 46 -14.96 1.03 5.86
N ARG A 47 -15.77 0.48 4.97
CA ARG A 47 -15.81 -0.96 4.72
C ARG A 47 -14.44 -1.51 4.31
N GLN A 48 -13.72 -0.79 3.43
CA GLN A 48 -12.38 -1.19 3.01
C GLN A 48 -11.36 -1.02 4.14
N SER A 49 -11.47 0.04 4.95
CA SER A 49 -10.63 0.23 6.14
C SER A 49 -10.81 -0.92 7.14
N SER A 50 -12.06 -1.29 7.43
CA SER A 50 -12.40 -2.41 8.32
C SER A 50 -11.85 -3.75 7.79
N GLU A 51 -12.03 -4.03 6.51
CA GLU A 51 -11.50 -5.24 5.88
C GLU A 51 -9.97 -5.29 5.91
N PHE A 52 -9.31 -4.15 5.74
CA PHE A 52 -7.86 -4.06 5.83
C PHE A 52 -7.36 -4.35 7.25
N VAL A 53 -7.98 -3.74 8.27
CA VAL A 53 -7.65 -3.99 9.69
C VAL A 53 -7.94 -5.44 10.07
N ARG A 54 -9.06 -6.01 9.62
CA ARG A 54 -9.38 -7.44 9.81
C ARG A 54 -8.28 -8.34 9.26
N ARG A 55 -7.76 -8.05 8.07
CA ARG A 55 -6.65 -8.81 7.47
C ARG A 55 -5.36 -8.72 8.27
N ILE A 56 -5.06 -7.56 8.85
CA ILE A 56 -3.92 -7.40 9.76
C ILE A 56 -4.11 -8.26 11.01
N ASN A 57 -5.32 -8.30 11.57
CA ASN A 57 -5.66 -9.13 12.72
C ASN A 57 -5.47 -10.62 12.42
N GLU A 58 -5.93 -11.09 11.26
CA GLU A 58 -5.74 -12.48 10.81
C GLU A 58 -4.26 -12.84 10.71
N LEU A 59 -3.44 -11.94 10.15
CA LEU A 59 -1.99 -12.15 10.09
C LEU A 59 -1.35 -12.19 11.47
N HIS A 60 -1.76 -11.31 12.38
CA HIS A 60 -1.27 -11.29 13.75
C HIS A 60 -1.62 -12.59 14.51
N GLU A 61 -2.89 -13.06 14.41
CA GLU A 61 -3.32 -14.34 14.99
C GLU A 61 -2.54 -15.52 14.39
N ALA A 62 -2.36 -15.53 13.07
CA ALA A 62 -1.60 -16.58 12.40
C ALA A 62 -0.14 -16.66 12.88
N LEU A 63 0.49 -15.52 13.19
CA LEU A 63 1.84 -15.50 13.76
C LEU A 63 1.90 -16.04 15.20
N ARG A 64 0.79 -15.94 15.96
CA ARG A 64 0.71 -16.40 17.36
C ARG A 64 0.37 -17.87 17.50
N GLN A 65 -0.06 -18.54 16.45
CA GLN A 65 -0.38 -19.97 16.53
C GLN A 65 0.88 -20.82 16.73
N PRO A 66 0.92 -21.71 17.73
CA PRO A 66 2.12 -22.51 18.05
C PRO A 66 2.65 -23.36 16.88
N ARG A 67 1.75 -23.83 16.00
CA ARG A 67 2.12 -24.65 14.82
C ARG A 67 3.02 -23.90 13.83
N ASN A 68 2.88 -22.58 13.73
CA ASN A 68 3.70 -21.76 12.81
C ASN A 68 5.06 -21.41 13.40
N LEU A 69 5.19 -21.41 14.73
CA LEU A 69 6.44 -21.21 15.43
C LEU A 69 7.25 -22.51 15.51
N ALA A 70 6.61 -23.63 15.87
CA ALA A 70 7.26 -24.94 16.00
C ALA A 70 7.87 -25.46 14.69
N GLY A 71 7.16 -25.31 13.54
CA GLY A 71 7.67 -25.74 12.24
C GLY A 71 8.89 -24.93 11.74
N ARG A 72 9.05 -23.68 12.19
CA ARG A 72 10.23 -22.86 11.88
C ARG A 72 11.37 -23.08 12.85
N VAL A 73 11.07 -23.35 14.11
CA VAL A 73 12.06 -23.64 15.14
C VAL A 73 12.69 -25.01 14.88
N GLN A 74 11.90 -26.03 14.51
CA GLN A 74 12.46 -27.35 14.16
C GLN A 74 13.41 -27.29 12.95
N SER A 75 13.10 -26.52 11.90
CA SER A 75 14.00 -26.39 10.74
C SER A 75 15.29 -25.62 11.02
N VAL A 76 15.32 -24.82 12.09
CA VAL A 76 16.50 -24.10 12.56
C VAL A 76 17.26 -24.96 13.60
N HIS A 77 16.56 -25.69 14.46
CA HIS A 77 17.19 -26.57 15.47
C HIS A 77 17.88 -27.80 14.85
N GLU A 78 17.37 -28.39 13.80
CA GLU A 78 18.06 -29.49 13.10
C GLU A 78 19.40 -29.06 12.47
N LYS A 79 19.62 -27.76 12.26
CA LYS A 79 20.89 -27.21 11.75
C LYS A 79 21.82 -26.64 12.82
N GLN A 80 21.36 -26.42 14.04
CA GLN A 80 22.13 -25.76 15.12
C GLN A 80 22.22 -26.56 16.45
N ALA A 81 21.67 -27.76 16.51
CA ALA A 81 21.68 -28.59 17.73
C ALA A 81 23.07 -29.14 18.14
N ALA A 82 24.14 -28.69 17.50
CA ALA A 82 25.49 -29.06 17.87
C ALA A 82 26.23 -28.04 18.75
N GLU A 83 25.79 -26.80 18.82
CA GLU A 83 26.48 -25.75 19.59
C GLU A 83 25.53 -24.64 19.98
N ALA A 84 24.90 -24.66 21.14
CA ALA A 84 24.53 -23.42 21.83
C ALA A 84 23.98 -23.63 23.23
N ASP A 85 24.57 -22.90 24.11
CA ASP A 85 24.28 -22.65 25.51
C ASP A 85 22.90 -21.91 25.68
N GLN A 86 22.39 -22.02 26.91
CA GLN A 86 21.03 -21.79 27.39
C GLN A 86 20.52 -20.32 27.40
N ASP A 87 20.39 -19.67 26.27
CA ASP A 87 19.59 -18.45 26.18
C ASP A 87 18.56 -18.56 25.05
N GLU A 88 17.47 -19.32 25.29
CA GLU A 88 16.27 -19.33 24.45
C GLU A 88 15.59 -17.97 24.54
N VAL A 89 15.96 -17.04 23.66
CA VAL A 89 15.24 -15.78 23.48
C VAL A 89 13.90 -16.10 22.84
N TYR A 90 12.90 -16.37 23.69
CA TYR A 90 11.52 -16.42 23.24
C TYR A 90 11.13 -15.02 22.76
N LEU A 91 11.08 -14.83 21.45
CA LEU A 91 10.55 -13.62 20.84
C LEU A 91 9.06 -13.53 21.19
N ARG A 92 8.76 -12.88 22.32
CA ARG A 92 7.38 -12.61 22.72
C ARG A 92 6.74 -11.64 21.72
N LEU A 93 5.85 -12.16 20.88
CA LEU A 93 5.07 -11.32 20.00
C LEU A 93 4.14 -10.41 20.82
N PRO A 94 4.10 -9.08 20.54
CA PRO A 94 3.21 -8.14 21.19
C PRO A 94 1.74 -8.60 21.16
N VAL A 95 1.05 -8.42 22.29
CA VAL A 95 -0.34 -8.84 22.47
C VAL A 95 -1.27 -7.68 22.14
N LYS A 96 -2.46 -8.00 21.63
CA LYS A 96 -3.51 -7.00 21.43
C LYS A 96 -4.03 -6.51 22.79
N THR A 97 -4.06 -5.19 22.96
CA THR A 97 -4.63 -4.52 24.17
C THR A 97 -5.98 -3.91 23.88
N ARG A 98 -6.23 -3.50 22.63
CA ARG A 98 -7.51 -2.98 22.17
C ARG A 98 -7.71 -3.33 20.71
N GLU A 99 -8.93 -3.71 20.37
CA GLU A 99 -9.35 -4.00 19.01
C GLU A 99 -10.72 -3.39 18.73
N SER A 100 -10.87 -2.80 17.56
CA SER A 100 -12.16 -2.44 16.97
C SER A 100 -12.09 -2.70 15.47
N HIS A 101 -13.21 -2.54 14.75
CA HIS A 101 -13.24 -2.75 13.32
C HIS A 101 -12.29 -1.83 12.51
N LEU A 102 -11.86 -0.70 13.10
CA LEU A 102 -10.92 0.24 12.48
C LEU A 102 -9.57 0.38 13.20
N GLN A 103 -9.36 -0.27 14.34
CA GLN A 103 -8.17 -0.04 15.15
C GLN A 103 -7.65 -1.32 15.78
N LEU A 104 -6.32 -1.44 15.79
CA LEU A 104 -5.57 -2.44 16.53
C LEU A 104 -4.51 -1.77 17.38
N HIS A 105 -4.51 -2.00 18.69
CA HIS A 105 -3.49 -1.55 19.62
C HIS A 105 -2.74 -2.74 20.18
N LEU A 106 -1.42 -2.61 20.31
CA LEU A 106 -0.52 -3.62 20.84
C LEU A 106 0.08 -3.18 22.17
N ASP A 107 0.48 -4.14 23.04
CA ASP A 107 1.09 -3.89 24.35
C ASP A 107 2.50 -3.26 24.27
N ASN A 108 3.13 -3.25 23.09
CA ASN A 108 4.38 -2.54 22.84
C ASN A 108 4.17 -1.03 22.51
N GLY A 109 2.95 -0.51 22.70
CA GLY A 109 2.57 0.89 22.44
C GLY A 109 2.24 1.19 20.96
N SER A 110 2.37 0.24 20.06
CA SER A 110 2.06 0.44 18.65
C SER A 110 0.56 0.43 18.37
N ARG A 111 0.14 1.24 17.39
CA ARG A 111 -1.24 1.36 16.96
C ARG A 111 -1.34 1.29 15.44
N ILE A 112 -2.33 0.55 14.94
CA ILE A 112 -2.71 0.52 13.53
C ILE A 112 -4.13 1.04 13.42
N ILE A 113 -4.36 2.06 12.59
CA ILE A 113 -5.65 2.76 12.47
C ILE A 113 -6.06 2.82 11.02
N GLY A 114 -7.22 2.28 10.70
CA GLY A 114 -7.89 2.42 9.40
C GLY A 114 -8.65 3.74 9.34
N LEU A 115 -8.44 4.49 8.28
CA LEU A 115 -9.05 5.80 8.02
C LEU A 115 -9.77 5.76 6.68
N PRO A 116 -11.10 5.92 6.66
CA PRO A 116 -11.81 6.14 5.40
C PRO A 116 -11.51 7.55 4.85
N ALA A 117 -11.31 7.65 3.55
CA ALA A 117 -10.98 8.92 2.87
C ALA A 117 -12.09 9.99 3.00
N SER A 118 -13.31 9.57 3.34
CA SER A 118 -14.46 10.45 3.57
C SER A 118 -14.44 11.19 4.92
N GLU A 119 -13.58 10.79 5.85
CA GLU A 119 -13.49 11.44 7.15
C GLU A 119 -12.63 12.72 7.09
N GLY A 120 -13.27 13.88 7.22
CA GLY A 120 -12.60 15.20 7.25
C GLY A 120 -11.63 15.42 8.42
N LYS A 121 -11.47 14.46 9.33
CA LYS A 121 -10.64 14.54 10.56
C LYS A 121 -9.23 13.93 10.41
N ILE A 122 -8.76 13.69 9.21
CA ILE A 122 -7.48 12.99 8.97
C ILE A 122 -6.26 13.76 9.50
N ARG A 123 -6.35 15.08 9.67
CA ARG A 123 -5.24 15.93 10.11
C ARG A 123 -4.85 15.84 11.61
N VAL A 124 -5.50 14.97 12.36
CA VAL A 124 -5.31 14.88 13.84
C VAL A 124 -4.05 14.11 14.24
N TYR A 125 -3.49 13.33 13.32
CA TYR A 125 -2.38 12.43 13.63
C TYR A 125 -1.02 13.07 13.34
N SER A 126 -0.06 12.84 14.22
CA SER A 126 1.33 13.23 14.07
C SER A 126 2.26 12.05 14.37
N SER A 127 3.53 12.18 13.99
CA SER A 127 4.56 11.15 14.25
C SER A 127 4.20 9.77 13.67
N VAL A 128 3.64 9.76 12.46
CA VAL A 128 3.23 8.54 11.76
C VAL A 128 4.47 7.80 11.25
N ALA A 129 4.69 6.56 11.68
CA ALA A 129 5.81 5.74 11.26
C ALA A 129 5.61 5.15 9.85
N LEU A 130 4.36 4.81 9.52
CA LEU A 130 3.97 4.30 8.20
C LEU A 130 2.58 4.80 7.83
N LEU A 131 2.49 5.46 6.68
CA LEU A 131 1.23 5.80 6.02
C LEU A 131 1.04 4.87 4.84
N LEU A 132 -0.04 4.09 4.86
CA LEU A 132 -0.50 3.25 3.76
C LEU A 132 -1.69 3.92 3.08
N ILE A 133 -1.66 4.01 1.76
CA ILE A 133 -2.78 4.52 0.97
C ILE A 133 -3.20 3.42 -0.01
N ASP A 134 -4.29 2.75 0.27
CA ASP A 134 -4.88 1.76 -0.66
C ASP A 134 -5.80 2.45 -1.65
N GLU A 135 -5.88 1.92 -2.87
CA GLU A 135 -6.55 2.51 -4.03
C GLU A 135 -6.12 3.98 -4.27
N ALA A 136 -4.82 4.23 -4.15
CA ALA A 136 -4.18 5.55 -4.13
C ALA A 136 -4.49 6.41 -5.37
N SER A 137 -4.72 5.80 -6.54
CA SER A 137 -5.10 6.51 -7.78
C SER A 137 -6.50 7.15 -7.71
N ARG A 138 -7.32 6.77 -6.71
CA ARG A 138 -8.67 7.29 -6.48
C ARG A 138 -8.73 8.30 -5.33
N VAL A 139 -7.62 8.51 -4.63
CA VAL A 139 -7.50 9.48 -3.54
C VAL A 139 -7.23 10.86 -4.13
N GLU A 140 -8.02 11.85 -3.70
CA GLU A 140 -7.89 13.23 -4.16
C GLU A 140 -6.52 13.84 -3.80
N ASP A 141 -5.99 14.70 -4.67
CA ASP A 141 -4.73 15.41 -4.48
C ASP A 141 -4.71 16.25 -3.21
N SER A 142 -5.84 16.89 -2.89
CA SER A 142 -6.03 17.70 -1.68
C SER A 142 -5.80 16.88 -0.41
N LEU A 143 -6.35 15.66 -0.37
CA LEU A 143 -6.23 14.74 0.75
C LEU A 143 -4.80 14.20 0.85
N TYR A 144 -4.20 13.79 -0.25
CA TYR A 144 -2.81 13.36 -0.29
C TYR A 144 -1.86 14.44 0.26
N ARG A 145 -2.02 15.71 -0.20
CA ARG A 145 -1.22 16.84 0.29
C ARG A 145 -1.42 17.10 1.78
N ALA A 146 -2.66 16.94 2.28
CA ALA A 146 -2.99 17.15 3.70
C ALA A 146 -2.35 16.10 4.63
N MET A 147 -2.07 14.89 4.14
CA MET A 147 -1.49 13.79 4.94
C MET A 147 0.04 13.80 4.98
N ARG A 148 0.71 14.33 3.97
CA ARG A 148 2.18 14.33 3.90
C ARG A 148 2.89 14.90 5.13
N PRO A 149 2.43 16.02 5.73
CA PRO A 149 3.08 16.59 6.93
C PRO A 149 3.10 15.65 8.14
N MET A 150 2.19 14.65 8.21
CA MET A 150 2.15 13.69 9.34
C MET A 150 3.42 12.83 9.45
N LEU A 151 4.15 12.68 8.35
CA LEU A 151 5.39 11.91 8.27
C LEU A 151 6.64 12.70 8.63
N ALA A 152 6.53 14.03 8.75
CA ALA A 152 7.69 14.93 8.83
C ALA A 152 8.52 14.71 10.12
N VAL A 153 7.85 14.60 11.27
CA VAL A 153 8.52 14.47 12.58
C VAL A 153 9.13 13.08 12.75
N SER A 154 8.41 12.05 12.41
CA SER A 154 8.83 10.63 12.53
C SER A 154 9.79 10.19 11.43
N ARG A 155 9.97 11.00 10.37
CA ARG A 155 10.59 10.55 9.11
C ARG A 155 9.96 9.26 8.61
N GLY A 156 8.63 9.17 8.78
CA GLY A 156 7.85 7.99 8.47
C GLY A 156 7.85 7.65 6.99
N ARG A 157 7.45 6.42 6.71
CA ARG A 157 7.38 5.90 5.33
C ARG A 157 5.98 6.07 4.75
N LEU A 158 5.93 6.26 3.43
CA LEU A 158 4.71 6.29 2.64
C LEU A 158 4.69 5.12 1.67
N LEU A 159 3.66 4.29 1.74
CA LEU A 159 3.36 3.27 0.75
C LEU A 159 2.00 3.56 0.11
N ALA A 160 2.00 3.85 -1.17
CA ALA A 160 0.77 4.00 -1.96
C ALA A 160 0.63 2.83 -2.93
N LEU A 161 -0.53 2.21 -2.93
CA LEU A 161 -0.82 1.04 -3.76
C LEU A 161 -2.14 1.21 -4.50
N SER A 162 -2.15 0.88 -5.80
CA SER A 162 -3.35 1.00 -6.63
C SER A 162 -3.27 0.21 -7.92
N THR A 163 -4.43 -0.03 -8.56
CA THR A 163 -4.52 -0.14 -10.01
C THR A 163 -4.47 1.25 -10.64
N PRO A 164 -4.11 1.42 -11.91
CA PRO A 164 -4.20 2.71 -12.59
C PRO A 164 -5.64 3.23 -12.65
N PHE A 165 -5.81 4.55 -12.64
CA PHE A 165 -7.12 5.18 -12.81
C PHE A 165 -6.99 6.49 -13.60
N GLY A 166 -6.91 6.39 -14.91
CA GLY A 166 -6.70 7.52 -15.80
C GLY A 166 -5.28 8.10 -15.74
N LYS A 167 -4.94 8.96 -16.69
CA LYS A 167 -3.67 9.71 -16.76
C LYS A 167 -3.78 11.03 -16.00
N ARG A 168 -4.14 10.97 -14.70
CA ARG A 168 -4.38 12.15 -13.87
C ARG A 168 -4.13 11.90 -12.39
N GLY A 169 -3.94 13.00 -11.65
CA GLY A 169 -3.82 13.04 -10.20
C GLY A 169 -2.45 12.61 -9.69
N TRP A 170 -2.22 12.88 -8.41
CA TRP A 170 -0.94 12.76 -7.75
C TRP A 170 -0.27 11.38 -7.90
N PHE A 171 -1.06 10.28 -7.97
CA PHE A 171 -0.50 8.93 -8.10
C PHE A 171 0.10 8.69 -9.49
N HIS A 172 -0.60 9.16 -10.55
CA HIS A 172 -0.08 9.15 -11.92
C HIS A 172 1.19 10.00 -12.04
N ASP A 173 1.15 11.22 -11.50
CA ASP A 173 2.26 12.17 -11.57
C ASP A 173 3.48 11.66 -10.79
N ALA A 174 3.25 11.09 -9.58
CA ALA A 174 4.31 10.45 -8.80
C ALA A 174 4.89 9.20 -9.49
N TRP A 175 4.07 8.48 -10.28
CA TRP A 175 4.54 7.32 -11.03
C TRP A 175 5.46 7.69 -12.19
N HIS A 176 5.18 8.77 -12.91
CA HIS A 176 5.93 9.19 -14.11
C HIS A 176 6.98 10.27 -13.80
N GLY A 177 6.84 11.00 -12.71
CA GLY A 177 7.74 12.09 -12.34
C GLY A 177 9.10 11.62 -11.80
N GLU A 178 10.00 12.58 -11.59
CA GLU A 178 11.40 12.34 -11.16
C GLU A 178 11.57 12.15 -9.64
N GLY A 179 10.49 12.20 -8.85
CA GLY A 179 10.56 12.06 -7.38
C GLY A 179 11.25 10.77 -6.92
N ASP A 180 11.91 10.80 -5.75
CA ASP A 180 12.61 9.64 -5.15
C ASP A 180 11.61 8.59 -4.62
N TRP A 181 10.96 7.91 -5.56
CA TRP A 181 10.03 6.83 -5.29
C TRP A 181 10.64 5.47 -5.68
N MET A 182 10.52 4.51 -4.78
CA MET A 182 10.65 3.11 -5.19
C MET A 182 9.35 2.71 -5.92
N ARG A 183 9.43 2.48 -7.22
CA ARG A 183 8.29 2.09 -8.06
C ARG A 183 8.32 0.59 -8.32
N VAL A 184 7.23 -0.09 -8.03
CA VAL A 184 7.07 -1.53 -8.27
C VAL A 184 5.79 -1.74 -9.07
N LYS A 185 5.93 -2.32 -10.26
CA LYS A 185 4.80 -2.71 -11.11
C LYS A 185 4.63 -4.24 -11.07
N VAL A 186 3.40 -4.69 -10.86
CA VAL A 186 3.05 -6.13 -10.89
C VAL A 186 1.78 -6.32 -11.70
N THR A 187 1.92 -6.89 -12.89
CA THR A 187 0.79 -7.21 -13.78
C THR A 187 0.17 -8.56 -13.41
N ALA A 188 -1.04 -8.82 -13.92
CA ALA A 188 -1.73 -10.11 -13.71
C ALA A 188 -0.96 -11.28 -14.33
N GLU A 189 -0.28 -11.05 -15.46
CA GLU A 189 0.54 -12.05 -16.15
C GLU A 189 1.72 -12.55 -15.32
N GLN A 190 2.21 -11.71 -14.39
CA GLN A 190 3.28 -12.05 -13.47
C GLN A 190 2.78 -12.83 -12.24
N CYS A 191 1.47 -13.03 -12.09
CA CYS A 191 0.89 -13.71 -10.94
C CYS A 191 0.54 -15.17 -11.29
N PRO A 192 1.31 -16.19 -10.84
CA PRO A 192 1.07 -17.59 -11.19
C PRO A 192 -0.29 -18.13 -10.74
N ARG A 193 -0.98 -17.44 -9.84
CA ARG A 193 -2.32 -17.82 -9.36
C ARG A 193 -3.43 -17.40 -10.31
N ILE A 194 -3.16 -16.58 -11.32
CA ILE A 194 -4.14 -16.11 -12.30
C ILE A 194 -3.93 -16.91 -13.58
N PRO A 195 -4.87 -17.80 -13.97
CA PRO A 195 -4.70 -18.61 -15.16
C PRO A 195 -4.71 -17.78 -16.45
N ALA A 196 -3.86 -18.12 -17.40
CA ALA A 196 -3.81 -17.45 -18.71
C ALA A 196 -5.16 -17.52 -19.45
N ALA A 197 -5.89 -18.63 -19.31
CA ALA A 197 -7.23 -18.78 -19.91
C ALA A 197 -8.22 -17.75 -19.36
N PHE A 198 -8.19 -17.48 -18.05
CA PHE A 198 -9.00 -16.43 -17.43
C PHE A 198 -8.64 -15.04 -18.00
N LEU A 199 -7.36 -14.72 -18.13
CA LEU A 199 -6.94 -13.44 -18.70
C LEU A 199 -7.38 -13.27 -20.16
N ALA A 200 -7.36 -14.35 -20.95
CA ALA A 200 -7.85 -14.31 -22.32
C ALA A 200 -9.37 -14.11 -22.40
N GLU A 201 -10.13 -14.65 -21.46
CA GLU A 201 -11.58 -14.43 -21.35
C GLU A 201 -11.87 -12.98 -20.94
N GLU A 202 -11.21 -12.47 -19.90
CA GLU A 202 -11.38 -11.09 -19.43
C GLU A 202 -11.03 -10.05 -20.51
N ARG A 203 -9.98 -10.30 -21.31
CA ARG A 203 -9.62 -9.42 -22.43
C ARG A 203 -10.74 -9.34 -23.46
N ARG A 204 -11.42 -10.47 -23.76
CA ARG A 204 -12.55 -10.48 -24.69
C ARG A 204 -13.81 -9.83 -24.10
N ALA A 205 -14.07 -10.07 -22.81
CA ALA A 205 -15.26 -9.56 -22.13
C ALA A 205 -15.20 -8.06 -21.85
N LEU A 206 -14.05 -7.56 -21.41
CA LEU A 206 -13.87 -6.16 -20.99
C LEU A 206 -13.41 -5.23 -22.13
N GLY A 207 -12.86 -5.80 -23.19
CA GLY A 207 -12.17 -5.07 -24.24
C GLY A 207 -10.75 -4.64 -23.86
N GLU A 208 -9.94 -4.34 -24.87
CA GLU A 208 -8.48 -4.14 -24.75
C GLU A 208 -8.11 -3.03 -23.76
N ARG A 209 -8.83 -1.90 -23.78
CA ARG A 209 -8.53 -0.74 -22.93
C ARG A 209 -8.68 -1.06 -21.43
N TRP A 210 -9.83 -1.64 -21.05
CA TRP A 210 -10.08 -2.03 -19.66
C TRP A 210 -9.13 -3.13 -19.21
N PHE A 211 -8.85 -4.10 -20.10
CA PHE A 211 -7.90 -5.15 -19.81
C PHE A 211 -6.50 -4.60 -19.55
N ARG A 212 -6.02 -3.67 -20.37
CA ARG A 212 -4.73 -3.02 -20.16
C ARG A 212 -4.67 -2.26 -18.84
N GLN A 213 -5.73 -1.53 -18.47
CA GLN A 213 -5.79 -0.81 -17.20
C GLN A 213 -5.79 -1.76 -16.01
N GLU A 214 -6.71 -2.71 -15.94
CA GLU A 214 -6.96 -3.52 -14.75
C GLU A 214 -5.97 -4.68 -14.59
N TYR A 215 -5.48 -5.25 -15.69
CA TYR A 215 -4.62 -6.43 -15.66
C TYR A 215 -3.17 -6.16 -16.05
N LEU A 216 -2.89 -5.21 -16.94
CA LEU A 216 -1.53 -4.87 -17.36
C LEU A 216 -0.98 -3.61 -16.70
N CYS A 217 -1.75 -2.98 -15.81
CA CYS A 217 -1.35 -1.77 -15.09
C CYS A 217 -0.91 -0.64 -16.04
N SER A 218 -1.69 -0.38 -17.09
CA SER A 218 -1.49 0.73 -18.01
C SER A 218 -2.38 1.91 -17.59
N PHE A 219 -1.81 3.11 -17.57
CA PHE A 219 -2.62 4.32 -17.42
C PHE A 219 -3.26 4.64 -18.77
N GLU A 220 -4.57 4.48 -18.86
CA GLU A 220 -5.36 4.76 -20.06
C GLU A 220 -6.09 6.09 -19.90
N ASP A 221 -6.40 6.76 -21.01
CA ASP A 221 -7.21 7.98 -20.97
C ASP A 221 -8.60 7.69 -20.39
N THR A 222 -9.20 8.63 -19.67
CA THR A 222 -10.55 8.44 -19.13
C THR A 222 -11.58 8.51 -20.25
N ILE A 223 -12.67 7.73 -20.13
CA ILE A 223 -13.75 7.71 -21.16
C ILE A 223 -14.41 9.08 -21.29
N ASP A 224 -14.45 9.85 -20.21
CA ASP A 224 -15.05 11.18 -20.14
C ASP A 224 -14.08 12.31 -20.53
N ALA A 225 -12.86 11.99 -20.97
CA ALA A 225 -11.94 13.00 -21.43
C ALA A 225 -12.40 13.53 -22.80
N VAL A 226 -12.74 14.80 -22.85
CA VAL A 226 -13.11 15.51 -24.12
C VAL A 226 -11.92 15.53 -25.09
N PHE A 227 -10.69 15.58 -24.54
CA PHE A 227 -9.44 15.53 -25.30
C PHE A 227 -8.57 14.37 -24.81
N ALA A 228 -7.86 13.71 -25.73
CA ALA A 228 -6.86 12.73 -25.34
C ALA A 228 -5.69 13.41 -24.59
N TYR A 229 -5.07 12.70 -23.65
CA TYR A 229 -3.92 13.24 -22.90
C TYR A 229 -2.78 13.71 -23.82
N ALA A 230 -2.57 12.99 -24.92
CA ALA A 230 -1.58 13.36 -25.94
C ALA A 230 -1.90 14.71 -26.62
N ASP A 231 -3.20 14.98 -26.88
CA ASP A 231 -3.63 16.24 -27.49
C ASP A 231 -3.40 17.41 -26.52
N ILE A 232 -3.69 17.21 -25.24
CA ILE A 232 -3.43 18.20 -24.19
C ILE A 232 -1.93 18.48 -24.09
N GLN A 233 -1.08 17.44 -24.09
CA GLN A 233 0.36 17.61 -24.01
C GLN A 233 0.92 18.30 -25.27
N ALA A 234 0.40 17.99 -26.45
CA ALA A 234 0.80 18.63 -27.70
C ALA A 234 0.36 20.11 -27.79
N ALA A 235 -0.70 20.47 -27.07
CA ALA A 235 -1.20 21.86 -27.00
C ALA A 235 -0.42 22.72 -25.97
N LEU A 236 0.34 22.10 -25.06
CA LEU A 236 1.21 22.83 -24.14
C LEU A 236 2.46 23.31 -24.87
N SER A 237 2.66 24.62 -24.91
CA SER A 237 3.84 25.24 -25.54
C SER A 237 4.41 26.30 -24.61
N ASP A 238 5.69 26.17 -24.28
CA ASP A 238 6.43 27.19 -23.52
C ASP A 238 6.75 28.43 -24.37
N GLU A 239 6.51 28.38 -25.69
CA GLU A 239 6.80 29.47 -26.62
C GLU A 239 5.69 30.54 -26.64
N ILE A 240 4.50 30.22 -26.16
CA ILE A 240 3.35 31.13 -26.12
C ILE A 240 3.38 31.93 -24.82
N LYS A 241 3.81 33.20 -24.92
CA LYS A 241 3.72 34.13 -23.78
C LYS A 241 2.25 34.40 -23.43
N PRO A 242 1.89 34.46 -22.13
CA PRO A 242 0.54 34.84 -21.73
C PRO A 242 0.18 36.23 -22.30
N LEU A 243 -1.03 36.35 -22.87
CA LEU A 243 -1.55 37.60 -23.41
C LEU A 243 -1.69 38.70 -22.34
N PHE A 244 -1.75 38.27 -21.06
CA PHE A 244 -1.82 39.14 -19.89
C PHE A 244 -0.70 38.67 -18.93
N GLY A 245 0.48 39.23 -19.12
CA GLY A 245 1.58 39.10 -18.18
C GLY A 245 1.39 40.12 -17.07
N GLY A 246 1.14 39.63 -15.85
CA GLY A 246 1.27 40.39 -14.64
C GLY A 246 2.68 40.29 -14.09
#